data_ea2520464b529a5f520d60aa9cc5b0dd
#
_entry.id   ea2520464b529a5f520d60aa9cc5b0dd
#
_cell.length_a   1.000
_cell.length_b   1.000
_cell.length_c   1.000
_cell.angle_alpha   90.00
_cell.angle_beta   90.00
_cell.angle_gamma   90.00
#
_symmetry.space_group_name_H-M   'P 1'
#
loop_
_entity.id
_entity.type
_entity.pdbx_description
1 polymer ?
#
loop_
_entity_poly.entity_id
_entity_poly.type
_entity_poly.pdbx_seq_one_letter_code
_entity_poly.pdbx_strand_id
1 'polypeptide(L)'
;MSERIMKMDRNDKSILIRALHARYRTLKASGQPCEEVGRLILRIDATDPGRLRLGEDEYLLARNALNDLRNQRIASGGYTDAADAALANLLRAKVPFHLFGHAR
;
A
#
# COMPACT_ATOMS: atom_id res chain seq x y z
N MET A 1 17.29 3.49 -8.26
CA MET A 1 15.87 3.30 -8.03
C MET A 1 15.61 2.05 -7.24
N SER A 2 14.88 2.18 -6.16
CA SER A 2 14.52 1.03 -5.36
C SER A 2 13.13 0.57 -5.69
N GLU A 3 12.97 -0.73 -5.71
CA GLU A 3 11.68 -1.36 -5.89
C GLU A 3 11.53 -2.37 -4.78
N ARG A 4 10.35 -2.43 -4.18
CA ARG A 4 10.07 -3.36 -3.09
C ARG A 4 9.06 -4.39 -3.55
N ILE A 5 9.20 -5.60 -3.06
CA ILE A 5 8.28 -6.68 -3.37
C ILE A 5 7.56 -7.08 -2.10
N MET A 6 6.24 -6.92 -2.13
CA MET A 6 5.36 -7.30 -1.03
C MET A 6 4.70 -8.63 -1.36
N LYS A 7 4.64 -9.53 -0.38
CA LYS A 7 3.82 -10.74 -0.49
C LYS A 7 2.39 -10.35 -0.14
N MET A 8 1.58 -10.16 -1.17
CA MET A 8 0.23 -9.64 -1.02
C MET A 8 -0.78 -10.79 -1.14
N ASP A 9 -1.45 -11.12 -0.06
CA ASP A 9 -2.54 -12.09 -0.15
C ASP A 9 -3.84 -11.37 -0.52
N ARG A 10 -4.92 -12.13 -0.62
CA ARG A 10 -6.22 -11.58 -1.03
C ARG A 10 -6.72 -10.53 -0.04
N ASN A 11 -6.52 -10.78 1.25
CA ASN A 11 -6.96 -9.84 2.28
C ASN A 11 -6.15 -8.56 2.23
N ASP A 12 -4.84 -8.69 2.03
CA ASP A 12 -3.95 -7.53 1.87
C ASP A 12 -4.40 -6.67 0.69
N LYS A 13 -4.70 -7.32 -0.43
CA LYS A 13 -5.15 -6.61 -1.63
C LYS A 13 -6.41 -5.81 -1.35
N SER A 14 -7.40 -6.43 -0.70
CA SER A 14 -8.65 -5.76 -0.37
C SER A 14 -8.45 -4.55 0.51
N ILE A 15 -7.65 -4.71 1.57
CA ILE A 15 -7.46 -3.61 2.52
C ILE A 15 -6.60 -2.50 1.94
N LEU A 16 -5.62 -2.84 1.09
CA LEU A 16 -4.81 -1.85 0.38
C LEU A 16 -5.69 -0.98 -0.52
N ILE A 17 -6.55 -1.61 -1.30
CA ILE A 17 -7.43 -0.87 -2.20
C ILE A 17 -8.36 0.03 -1.39
N ARG A 18 -8.91 -0.47 -0.29
CA ARG A 18 -9.79 0.31 0.56
C ARG A 18 -9.06 1.52 1.16
N ALA A 19 -7.86 1.31 1.64
CA ALA A 19 -7.06 2.38 2.23
C ALA A 19 -6.70 3.45 1.21
N LEU A 20 -6.29 3.02 0.03
CA LEU A 20 -5.92 3.94 -1.04
C LEU A 20 -7.13 4.71 -1.58
N HIS A 21 -8.29 4.06 -1.65
CA HIS A 21 -9.53 4.74 -2.04
C HIS A 21 -9.90 5.84 -1.05
N ALA A 22 -9.76 5.57 0.24
CA ALA A 22 -10.03 6.58 1.27
C ALA A 22 -9.10 7.77 1.09
N ARG A 23 -7.81 7.50 0.83
CA ARG A 23 -6.83 8.54 0.58
C ARG A 23 -7.16 9.33 -0.67
N TYR A 24 -7.54 8.64 -1.74
CA TYR A 24 -7.92 9.25 -3.01
C TYR A 24 -9.06 10.26 -2.80
N ARG A 25 -10.10 9.84 -2.09
CA ARG A 25 -11.26 10.71 -1.83
C ARG A 25 -10.88 11.92 -1.01
N THR A 26 -10.03 11.75 -0.01
CA THR A 26 -9.57 12.86 0.81
C THR A 26 -8.79 13.88 0.00
N LEU A 27 -7.86 13.41 -0.84
CA LEU A 27 -7.08 14.30 -1.68
C LEU A 27 -7.95 15.04 -2.68
N LYS A 28 -8.87 14.33 -3.31
CA LYS A 28 -9.76 14.91 -4.31
C LYS A 28 -10.66 15.97 -3.67
N ALA A 29 -11.20 15.69 -2.50
CA ALA A 29 -12.07 16.62 -1.80
C ALA A 29 -11.35 17.90 -1.40
N SER A 30 -10.06 17.84 -1.13
CA SER A 30 -9.27 19.00 -0.74
C SER A 30 -8.57 19.68 -1.92
N GLY A 31 -8.84 19.22 -3.14
CA GLY A 31 -8.26 19.82 -4.33
C GLY A 31 -6.81 19.50 -4.56
N GLN A 32 -6.28 18.47 -3.90
CA GLN A 32 -4.89 18.06 -4.04
C GLN A 32 -4.74 17.03 -5.15
N PRO A 33 -3.55 16.94 -5.76
CA PRO A 33 -3.31 15.94 -6.80
C PRO A 33 -3.55 14.51 -6.28
N CYS A 34 -4.31 13.72 -7.02
CA CYS A 34 -4.65 12.35 -6.63
C CYS A 34 -4.39 11.32 -7.73
N GLU A 35 -3.79 11.74 -8.84
CA GLU A 35 -3.56 10.87 -9.99
C GLU A 35 -2.66 9.69 -9.66
N GLU A 36 -1.61 9.91 -8.89
CA GLU A 36 -0.69 8.82 -8.54
C GLU A 36 -1.38 7.76 -7.69
N VAL A 37 -2.21 8.19 -6.75
CA VAL A 37 -2.98 7.26 -5.91
C VAL A 37 -3.95 6.48 -6.78
N GLY A 38 -4.64 7.14 -7.71
CA GLY A 38 -5.56 6.49 -8.63
C GLY A 38 -4.87 5.44 -9.50
N ARG A 39 -3.70 5.77 -10.04
CA ARG A 39 -2.94 4.82 -10.84
C ARG A 39 -2.51 3.61 -10.03
N LEU A 40 -2.10 3.83 -8.80
CA LEU A 40 -1.70 2.73 -7.92
C LEU A 40 -2.87 1.81 -7.60
N ILE A 41 -4.05 2.38 -7.34
CA ILE A 41 -5.25 1.58 -7.11
C ILE A 41 -5.51 0.67 -8.30
N LEU A 42 -5.49 1.22 -9.50
CA LEU A 42 -5.76 0.44 -10.72
C LEU A 42 -4.73 -0.67 -10.92
N ARG A 43 -3.46 -0.35 -10.63
CA ARG A 43 -2.40 -1.34 -10.79
C ARG A 43 -2.53 -2.48 -9.78
N ILE A 44 -2.85 -2.16 -8.54
CA ILE A 44 -3.06 -3.19 -7.52
C ILE A 44 -4.27 -4.03 -7.86
N ASP A 45 -5.35 -3.38 -8.29
CA ASP A 45 -6.58 -4.09 -8.67
C ASP A 45 -6.32 -5.08 -9.79
N ALA A 46 -5.45 -4.72 -10.73
CA ALA A 46 -5.12 -5.57 -11.88
C ALA A 46 -4.09 -6.65 -11.54
N THR A 47 -3.52 -6.64 -10.34
CA THR A 47 -2.49 -7.60 -9.94
C THR A 47 -3.13 -8.72 -9.12
N ASP A 48 -2.90 -9.96 -9.54
CA ASP A 48 -3.36 -11.11 -8.78
C ASP A 48 -2.63 -11.20 -7.45
N PRO A 49 -3.27 -11.77 -6.40
CA PRO A 49 -2.58 -12.01 -5.14
C PRO A 49 -1.28 -12.78 -5.37
N GLY A 50 -0.24 -12.38 -4.66
CA GLY A 50 1.09 -12.93 -4.82
C GLY A 50 2.12 -11.85 -4.60
N ARG A 51 2.97 -11.60 -5.59
CA ARG A 51 4.01 -10.61 -5.49
C ARG A 51 3.54 -9.28 -6.07
N LEU A 52 3.56 -8.27 -5.24
CA LEU A 52 3.26 -6.90 -5.67
C LEU A 52 4.54 -6.09 -5.68
N ARG A 53 4.90 -5.57 -6.85
CA ARG A 53 6.08 -4.71 -6.98
C ARG A 53 5.66 -3.27 -6.79
N LEU A 54 6.40 -2.57 -5.92
CA LEU A 54 6.12 -1.18 -5.60
C LEU A 54 7.38 -0.36 -5.77
N GLY A 55 7.30 0.72 -6.52
CA GLY A 55 8.35 1.72 -6.51
C GLY A 55 8.37 2.41 -5.16
N GLU A 56 9.42 3.20 -4.91
CA GLU A 56 9.57 3.84 -3.60
C GLU A 56 8.40 4.76 -3.29
N ASP A 57 7.98 5.56 -4.26
CA ASP A 57 6.84 6.47 -4.06
C ASP A 57 5.54 5.71 -3.81
N GLU A 58 5.34 4.61 -4.53
CA GLU A 58 4.16 3.77 -4.35
C GLU A 58 4.14 3.11 -2.98
N TYR A 59 5.31 2.67 -2.52
CA TYR A 59 5.45 2.09 -1.20
C TYR A 59 5.04 3.10 -0.12
N LEU A 60 5.50 4.35 -0.26
CA LEU A 60 5.15 5.39 0.71
C LEU A 60 3.67 5.73 0.66
N LEU A 61 3.08 5.78 -0.53
CA LEU A 61 1.64 6.01 -0.67
C LEU A 61 0.85 4.91 0.04
N ALA A 62 1.23 3.66 -0.18
CA ALA A 62 0.53 2.52 0.43
C ALA A 62 0.69 2.55 1.96
N ARG A 63 1.90 2.81 2.44
CA ARG A 63 2.16 2.86 3.87
C ARG A 63 1.33 3.94 4.55
N ASN A 64 1.33 5.12 3.96
CA ASN A 64 0.60 6.25 4.55
C ASN A 64 -0.91 6.00 4.53
N ALA A 65 -1.41 5.40 3.45
CA ALA A 65 -2.83 5.08 3.34
C ALA A 65 -3.26 4.06 4.39
N LEU A 66 -2.45 3.03 4.61
CA LEU A 66 -2.75 2.02 5.62
C LEU A 66 -2.69 2.60 7.04
N ASN A 67 -1.72 3.46 7.30
CA ASN A 67 -1.64 4.14 8.59
C ASN A 67 -2.86 5.01 8.84
N ASP A 68 -3.30 5.76 7.83
CA ASP A 68 -4.49 6.60 7.95
C ASP A 68 -5.73 5.76 8.24
N LEU A 69 -5.89 4.65 7.52
CA LEU A 69 -7.03 3.76 7.73
C LEU A 69 -7.01 3.18 9.14
N ARG A 70 -5.85 2.74 9.59
CA ARG A 70 -5.68 2.21 10.95
C ARG A 70 -6.07 3.26 11.99
N ASN A 71 -5.57 4.48 11.83
CA ASN A 71 -5.85 5.58 12.76
C ASN A 71 -7.33 5.93 12.78
N GLN A 72 -7.99 5.95 11.62
CA GLN A 72 -9.42 6.20 11.55
C GLN A 72 -10.22 5.14 12.29
N ARG A 73 -9.82 3.88 12.16
CA ARG A 73 -10.50 2.80 12.85
C ARG A 73 -10.31 2.85 14.36
N ILE A 74 -9.10 3.20 14.80
CA ILE A 74 -8.85 3.41 16.23
C ILE A 74 -9.75 4.51 16.76
N ALA A 75 -9.83 5.64 16.05
CA ALA A 75 -10.64 6.78 16.48
C ALA A 75 -12.12 6.45 16.55
N SER A 76 -12.60 5.54 15.70
CA SER A 76 -14.01 5.15 15.68
C SER A 76 -14.30 3.92 16.56
N GLY A 77 -13.29 3.39 17.24
CA GLY A 77 -13.48 2.21 18.08
C GLY A 77 -13.58 0.89 17.31
N GLY A 78 -13.18 0.88 16.04
CA GLY A 78 -13.27 -0.31 15.21
C GLY A 78 -12.04 -1.21 15.33
N TYR A 79 -12.13 -2.36 14.68
CA TYR A 79 -11.04 -3.32 14.66
C TYR A 79 -9.97 -2.91 13.66
N THR A 80 -8.70 -3.10 14.03
CA THR A 80 -7.57 -2.73 13.19
C THR A 80 -6.83 -3.93 12.63
N ASP A 81 -7.30 -5.15 12.90
CA ASP A 81 -6.56 -6.37 12.59
C ASP A 81 -6.15 -6.47 11.12
N ALA A 82 -7.09 -6.21 10.21
CA ALA A 82 -6.80 -6.31 8.78
C ALA A 82 -5.79 -5.25 8.33
N ALA A 83 -5.95 -4.02 8.84
CA ALA A 83 -5.03 -2.94 8.51
C ALA A 83 -3.64 -3.21 9.10
N ASP A 84 -3.59 -3.71 10.34
CA ASP A 84 -2.33 -4.04 10.99
C ASP A 84 -1.60 -5.16 10.25
N ALA A 85 -2.32 -6.19 9.82
CA ALA A 85 -1.73 -7.31 9.09
C ALA A 85 -1.17 -6.85 7.75
N ALA A 86 -1.94 -6.05 7.01
CA ALA A 86 -1.49 -5.55 5.70
C ALA A 86 -0.29 -4.62 5.87
N LEU A 87 -0.32 -3.75 6.87
CA LEU A 87 0.79 -2.83 7.14
C LEU A 87 2.05 -3.61 7.51
N ALA A 88 1.94 -4.61 8.39
CA ALA A 88 3.07 -5.44 8.76
C ALA A 88 3.67 -6.13 7.54
N ASN A 89 2.82 -6.63 6.65
CA ASN A 89 3.26 -7.29 5.43
C ASN A 89 3.94 -6.32 4.48
N LEU A 90 3.40 -5.12 4.37
CA LEU A 90 4.00 -4.07 3.55
C LEU A 90 5.37 -3.68 4.08
N LEU A 91 5.48 -3.52 5.41
CA LEU A 91 6.75 -3.13 6.04
C LEU A 91 7.83 -4.21 5.89
N ARG A 92 7.42 -5.45 5.65
CA ARG A 92 8.37 -6.53 5.37
C ARG A 92 8.76 -6.62 3.89
N ALA A 93 8.17 -5.78 3.02
CA ALA A 93 8.50 -5.78 1.60
C ALA A 93 9.99 -5.45 1.41
N LYS A 94 10.65 -6.25 0.59
CA LYS A 94 12.09 -6.16 0.45
C LYS A 94 12.48 -5.81 -0.97
N VAL A 95 13.63 -5.16 -1.08
CA VAL A 95 14.28 -4.94 -2.37
C VAL A 95 14.75 -6.32 -2.87
N PRO A 96 14.50 -6.64 -4.16
CA PRO A 96 14.91 -7.95 -4.68
C PRO A 96 16.40 -8.22 -4.46
N PHE A 97 16.70 -9.45 -4.07
CA PHE A 97 18.06 -9.85 -3.73
C PHE A 97 19.05 -9.64 -4.88
N HIS A 98 18.61 -9.87 -6.11
CA HIS A 98 19.50 -9.73 -7.26
C HIS A 98 20.05 -8.32 -7.43
N LEU A 99 19.35 -7.31 -6.87
CA LEU A 99 19.85 -5.94 -6.92
C LEU A 99 21.07 -5.75 -6.00
N PHE A 100 21.19 -6.58 -4.99
CA PHE A 100 22.33 -6.55 -4.09
C PHE A 100 23.44 -7.47 -4.55
N GLY A 101 23.08 -8.57 -5.20
CA GLY A 101 24.03 -9.56 -5.65
C GLY A 101 25.09 -9.00 -6.56
N HIS A 102 24.74 -8.01 -7.35
CA HIS A 102 25.65 -7.39 -8.30
C HIS A 102 26.60 -6.37 -7.66
N ALA A 103 26.34 -6.00 -6.45
CA ALA A 103 27.16 -4.99 -5.77
C ALA A 103 28.50 -5.53 -5.31
N ARG A 104 28.69 -6.83 -5.37
CA ARG A 104 29.95 -7.44 -4.94
C ARG A 104 30.94 -7.68 -6.05
#